data_1be28e58214047de4487eb0c10e423b6
#
_entry.id   1be28e58214047de4487eb0c10e423b6
#
_cell.length_a   1.000
_cell.length_b   1.000
_cell.length_c   1.000
_cell.angle_alpha   90.00
_cell.angle_beta   90.00
_cell.angle_gamma   90.00
#
_symmetry.space_group_name_H-M   'P 1'
#
loop_
_entity.id
_entity.type
_entity.pdbx_description
1 polymer ?
#
loop_
_entity_poly.entity_id
_entity_poly.type
_entity_poly.pdbx_seq_one_letter_code
_entity_poly.pdbx_strand_id
1 'polypeptide(L)'
;MIRFDAVSKKYPNGTTAVDNLSLELAEGGITVLVGPSGCGKTTTLRMINRMVEPTAGTVSLRGRDIREVNAPELRRGIGYVIQHAGLFPHRTILDNIATVPLLLGWGRKKARARAAELLELVGLPAEMAKRYPNQLSGGQQQRVGVARALGADPPVLLMDEPFSAVDPIVRAELQAEFVRLQKELHKTIVFVTHDIDEAIRLGDNIAVFRTGGRLAQFDTPERLLGSPADDFVADFVGQDRGIRRLSFVDATRLPLRDGPVLSSAASVAEARAAKTPWVLVVDDARRPLGWAATADLPTAGTLADAPLTHLGHSFSLAGDSARAALDSALLSPARLAVAVDAQGAVAGVVDAHELSTAANTATGATAAKEATGAEVPDVDEPAAVGKPAVDTRGGEDR
;
A
#
# COMPACT_ATOMS: atom_id res chain seq x y z
N MET A 1 0.14 15.34 -11.82
CA MET A 1 -0.13 14.59 -13.07
C MET A 1 -1.63 14.49 -13.40
N ILE A 2 -2.48 13.97 -12.52
CA ILE A 2 -3.94 13.95 -12.65
C ILE A 2 -4.51 14.91 -11.62
N ARG A 3 -5.39 15.83 -12.03
CA ARG A 3 -5.99 16.81 -11.12
C ARG A 3 -7.51 16.84 -11.30
N PHE A 4 -8.21 16.78 -10.19
CA PHE A 4 -9.63 17.06 -10.06
C PHE A 4 -9.78 18.44 -9.44
N ASP A 5 -10.58 19.30 -10.05
CA ASP A 5 -10.84 20.66 -9.59
C ASP A 5 -12.35 20.86 -9.43
N ALA A 6 -12.80 20.88 -8.17
CA ALA A 6 -14.21 21.01 -7.77
C ALA A 6 -15.16 20.06 -8.51
N VAL A 7 -14.72 18.81 -8.75
CA VAL A 7 -15.44 17.86 -9.60
C VAL A 7 -16.63 17.27 -8.88
N SER A 8 -17.79 17.32 -9.55
CA SER A 8 -19.01 16.65 -9.07
C SER A 8 -19.61 15.75 -10.15
N LYS A 9 -20.23 14.65 -9.71
CA LYS A 9 -21.01 13.75 -10.57
C LYS A 9 -22.35 13.44 -9.94
N LYS A 10 -23.41 13.91 -10.59
CA LYS A 10 -24.81 13.57 -10.29
C LYS A 10 -25.40 12.76 -11.42
N TYR A 11 -26.03 11.65 -11.11
CA TYR A 11 -26.74 10.83 -12.08
C TYR A 11 -28.20 11.29 -12.26
N PRO A 12 -28.85 10.97 -13.40
CA PRO A 12 -30.24 11.40 -13.66
C PRO A 12 -31.25 10.93 -12.60
N ASN A 13 -30.98 9.84 -11.89
CA ASN A 13 -31.79 9.34 -10.79
C ASN A 13 -31.63 10.14 -9.47
N GLY A 14 -30.93 11.27 -9.50
CA GLY A 14 -30.67 12.12 -8.33
C GLY A 14 -29.48 11.70 -7.45
N THR A 15 -28.86 10.55 -7.69
CA THR A 15 -27.70 10.07 -6.90
C THR A 15 -26.48 10.94 -7.15
N THR A 16 -25.93 11.53 -6.09
CA THR A 16 -24.62 12.19 -6.13
C THR A 16 -23.53 11.15 -5.86
N ALA A 17 -22.75 10.79 -6.87
CA ALA A 17 -21.68 9.81 -6.74
C ALA A 17 -20.34 10.45 -6.36
N VAL A 18 -20.09 11.69 -6.75
CA VAL A 18 -18.93 12.50 -6.37
C VAL A 18 -19.42 13.92 -6.10
N ASP A 19 -18.96 14.49 -4.99
CA ASP A 19 -19.42 15.81 -4.53
C ASP A 19 -18.20 16.70 -4.24
N ASN A 20 -18.01 17.71 -5.11
CA ASN A 20 -17.00 18.77 -4.99
C ASN A 20 -15.57 18.24 -4.71
N LEU A 21 -15.15 17.23 -5.46
CA LEU A 21 -13.84 16.62 -5.29
C LEU A 21 -12.73 17.53 -5.85
N SER A 22 -11.80 17.94 -4.98
CA SER A 22 -10.53 18.55 -5.37
C SER A 22 -9.40 17.68 -4.88
N LEU A 23 -8.59 17.16 -5.82
CA LEU A 23 -7.56 16.17 -5.53
C LEU A 23 -6.48 16.22 -6.62
N GLU A 24 -5.23 16.21 -6.23
CA GLU A 24 -4.10 16.13 -7.14
C GLU A 24 -3.29 14.86 -6.90
N LEU A 25 -3.12 14.06 -7.95
CA LEU A 25 -2.38 12.81 -7.92
C LEU A 25 -1.01 13.02 -8.56
N ALA A 26 0.04 12.72 -7.80
CA ALA A 26 1.42 12.86 -8.24
C ALA A 26 1.77 11.95 -9.43
N GLU A 27 2.81 12.29 -10.17
CA GLU A 27 3.36 11.45 -11.23
C GLU A 27 4.28 10.36 -10.66
N GLY A 28 4.25 9.16 -11.25
CA GLY A 28 5.20 8.09 -10.94
C GLY A 28 4.89 7.28 -9.68
N GLY A 29 3.80 7.58 -8.97
CA GLY A 29 3.41 6.87 -7.74
C GLY A 29 2.09 6.12 -7.87
N ILE A 30 1.78 5.35 -6.83
CA ILE A 30 0.50 4.64 -6.65
C ILE A 30 -0.39 5.48 -5.74
N THR A 31 -1.52 5.94 -6.25
CA THR A 31 -2.59 6.52 -5.43
C THR A 31 -3.73 5.52 -5.30
N VAL A 32 -4.10 5.20 -4.07
CA VAL A 32 -5.21 4.27 -3.79
C VAL A 32 -6.45 5.03 -3.36
N LEU A 33 -7.58 4.75 -4.02
CA LEU A 33 -8.89 5.27 -3.65
C LEU A 33 -9.61 4.20 -2.81
N VAL A 34 -9.91 4.50 -1.55
CA VAL A 34 -10.59 3.59 -0.63
C VAL A 34 -11.85 4.21 -0.03
N GLY A 35 -12.70 3.37 0.54
CA GLY A 35 -13.92 3.80 1.22
C GLY A 35 -15.05 2.77 1.09
N PRO A 36 -16.20 2.98 1.76
CA PRO A 36 -17.34 2.08 1.71
C PRO A 36 -17.86 1.83 0.30
N SER A 37 -18.61 0.74 0.13
CA SER A 37 -19.27 0.47 -1.15
C SER A 37 -20.22 1.61 -1.55
N GLY A 38 -20.22 1.99 -2.84
CA GLY A 38 -21.06 3.06 -3.36
C GLY A 38 -20.58 4.49 -3.05
N CYS A 39 -19.42 4.69 -2.40
CA CYS A 39 -18.92 6.04 -2.08
C CYS A 39 -18.29 6.79 -3.28
N GLY A 40 -18.36 6.26 -4.51
CA GLY A 40 -17.93 6.99 -5.71
C GLY A 40 -16.54 6.69 -6.25
N LYS A 41 -15.75 5.78 -5.66
CA LYS A 41 -14.38 5.42 -6.10
C LYS A 41 -14.27 5.06 -7.57
N THR A 42 -15.05 4.06 -8.00
CA THR A 42 -15.09 3.62 -9.39
C THR A 42 -15.58 4.72 -10.33
N THR A 43 -16.52 5.57 -9.88
CA THR A 43 -16.98 6.72 -10.65
C THR A 43 -15.84 7.74 -10.83
N THR A 44 -15.10 8.04 -9.76
CA THR A 44 -13.91 8.90 -9.80
C THR A 44 -12.86 8.36 -10.75
N LEU A 45 -12.54 7.06 -10.65
CA LEU A 45 -11.60 6.39 -11.55
C LEU A 45 -12.05 6.51 -13.01
N ARG A 46 -13.33 6.25 -13.28
CA ARG A 46 -13.90 6.29 -14.65
C ARG A 46 -14.04 7.70 -15.24
N MET A 47 -13.96 8.72 -14.41
CA MET A 47 -13.89 10.10 -14.92
C MET A 47 -12.52 10.40 -15.53
N ILE A 48 -11.43 9.83 -15.05
CA ILE A 48 -10.07 10.05 -15.59
C ILE A 48 -9.98 9.63 -17.07
N ASN A 49 -10.62 8.52 -17.45
CA ASN A 49 -10.61 8.01 -18.82
C ASN A 49 -11.86 8.40 -19.63
N ARG A 50 -12.68 9.35 -19.13
CA ARG A 50 -13.93 9.81 -19.75
C ARG A 50 -14.92 8.69 -20.08
N MET A 51 -14.94 7.58 -19.30
CA MET A 51 -16.06 6.63 -19.35
C MET A 51 -17.28 7.18 -18.62
N VAL A 52 -17.05 8.09 -17.68
CA VAL A 52 -18.08 8.89 -17.00
C VAL A 52 -17.67 10.35 -17.12
N GLU A 53 -18.58 11.19 -17.58
CA GLU A 53 -18.36 12.64 -17.65
C GLU A 53 -18.77 13.31 -16.34
N PRO A 54 -17.98 14.25 -15.78
CA PRO A 54 -18.39 15.04 -14.64
C PRO A 54 -19.58 15.92 -14.98
N THR A 55 -20.44 16.23 -13.99
CA THR A 55 -21.53 17.19 -14.14
C THR A 55 -21.10 18.62 -13.81
N ALA A 56 -20.04 18.79 -13.02
CA ALA A 56 -19.41 20.06 -12.70
C ALA A 56 -17.93 19.87 -12.43
N GLY A 57 -17.16 20.93 -12.49
CA GLY A 57 -15.72 20.91 -12.29
C GLY A 57 -14.93 20.38 -13.49
N THR A 58 -13.63 20.21 -13.31
CA THR A 58 -12.70 19.84 -14.39
C THR A 58 -11.77 18.73 -13.94
N VAL A 59 -11.58 17.73 -14.81
CA VAL A 59 -10.52 16.71 -14.65
C VAL A 59 -9.44 17.00 -15.67
N SER A 60 -8.20 17.13 -15.24
CA SER A 60 -7.07 17.33 -16.13
C SER A 60 -6.05 16.22 -16.01
N LEU A 61 -5.42 15.88 -17.13
CA LEU A 61 -4.33 14.92 -17.25
C LEU A 61 -3.12 15.63 -17.87
N ARG A 62 -2.00 15.66 -17.16
CA ARG A 62 -0.79 16.40 -17.57
C ARG A 62 -1.07 17.85 -17.94
N GLY A 63 -1.89 18.52 -17.13
CA GLY A 63 -2.25 19.93 -17.32
C GLY A 63 -3.26 20.22 -18.43
N ARG A 64 -3.78 19.20 -19.15
CA ARG A 64 -4.81 19.37 -20.20
C ARG A 64 -6.15 18.86 -19.70
N ASP A 65 -7.21 19.63 -19.92
CA ASP A 65 -8.58 19.15 -19.66
C ASP A 65 -8.87 17.92 -20.54
N ILE A 66 -9.31 16.83 -19.90
CA ILE A 66 -9.63 15.58 -20.63
C ILE A 66 -10.74 15.75 -21.65
N ARG A 67 -11.60 16.77 -21.53
CA ARG A 67 -12.69 17.08 -22.47
C ARG A 67 -12.18 17.66 -23.80
N GLU A 68 -10.98 18.28 -23.80
CA GLU A 68 -10.33 18.82 -24.99
C GLU A 68 -9.69 17.73 -25.86
N VAL A 69 -9.52 16.53 -25.33
CA VAL A 69 -8.92 15.40 -26.05
C VAL A 69 -10.02 14.48 -26.57
N ASN A 70 -9.87 13.95 -27.78
CA ASN A 70 -10.77 12.93 -28.31
C ASN A 70 -10.82 11.71 -27.37
N ALA A 71 -12.02 11.29 -26.92
CA ALA A 71 -12.16 10.26 -25.90
C ALA A 71 -11.53 8.89 -26.28
N PRO A 72 -11.65 8.36 -27.52
CA PRO A 72 -10.89 7.20 -27.97
C PRO A 72 -9.38 7.36 -27.91
N GLU A 73 -8.85 8.53 -28.23
CA GLU A 73 -7.42 8.84 -28.17
C GLU A 73 -6.94 8.87 -26.71
N LEU A 74 -7.65 9.58 -25.83
CA LEU A 74 -7.40 9.59 -24.40
C LEU A 74 -7.31 8.17 -23.82
N ARG A 75 -8.32 7.34 -24.13
CA ARG A 75 -8.39 5.95 -23.60
C ARG A 75 -7.28 5.04 -24.10
N ARG A 76 -6.78 5.25 -25.34
CA ARG A 76 -5.64 4.48 -25.85
C ARG A 76 -4.34 4.86 -25.16
N GLY A 77 -4.24 6.08 -24.61
CA GLY A 77 -3.09 6.54 -23.83
C GLY A 77 -3.13 6.16 -22.35
N ILE A 78 -4.20 5.49 -21.90
CA ILE A 78 -4.39 5.08 -20.50
C ILE A 78 -4.57 3.57 -20.45
N GLY A 79 -3.76 2.89 -19.64
CA GLY A 79 -3.98 1.47 -19.35
C GLY A 79 -5.13 1.32 -18.36
N TYR A 80 -6.05 0.38 -18.63
CA TYR A 80 -7.19 0.16 -17.76
C TYR A 80 -7.38 -1.32 -17.45
N VAL A 81 -7.28 -1.65 -16.16
CA VAL A 81 -7.54 -2.98 -15.60
C VAL A 81 -8.89 -2.93 -14.89
N ILE A 82 -9.84 -3.70 -15.39
CA ILE A 82 -11.19 -3.81 -14.82
C ILE A 82 -11.29 -5.00 -13.86
N GLN A 83 -12.27 -5.00 -12.96
CA GLN A 83 -12.47 -5.95 -11.87
C GLN A 83 -12.45 -7.44 -12.30
N HIS A 84 -12.93 -7.79 -13.48
CA HIS A 84 -12.98 -9.16 -14.00
C HIS A 84 -12.06 -9.39 -15.20
N ALA A 85 -10.88 -8.78 -15.24
CA ALA A 85 -9.89 -8.80 -16.32
C ALA A 85 -10.43 -8.42 -17.72
N GLY A 86 -11.70 -8.68 -18.05
CA GLY A 86 -12.39 -8.30 -19.30
C GLY A 86 -11.66 -8.76 -20.55
N LEU A 87 -11.10 -9.94 -20.54
CA LEU A 87 -10.39 -10.51 -21.70
C LEU A 87 -11.38 -10.89 -22.81
N PHE A 88 -10.94 -10.75 -24.06
CA PHE A 88 -11.72 -11.20 -25.22
C PHE A 88 -11.70 -12.73 -25.28
N PRO A 89 -12.83 -13.42 -25.06
CA PRO A 89 -12.86 -14.88 -24.92
C PRO A 89 -12.50 -15.62 -26.21
N HIS A 90 -12.69 -14.97 -27.36
CA HIS A 90 -12.41 -15.51 -28.70
C HIS A 90 -10.98 -15.21 -29.20
N ARG A 91 -10.15 -14.54 -28.39
CA ARG A 91 -8.75 -14.23 -28.71
C ARG A 91 -7.80 -15.03 -27.82
N THR A 92 -6.65 -15.38 -28.37
CA THR A 92 -5.58 -15.96 -27.57
C THR A 92 -5.06 -14.95 -26.54
N ILE A 93 -4.33 -15.42 -25.54
CA ILE A 93 -3.72 -14.59 -24.52
C ILE A 93 -2.77 -13.55 -25.16
N LEU A 94 -1.93 -13.99 -26.07
CA LEU A 94 -1.03 -13.11 -26.82
C LEU A 94 -1.78 -12.01 -27.58
N ASP A 95 -2.89 -12.38 -28.27
CA ASP A 95 -3.68 -11.42 -29.05
C ASP A 95 -4.54 -10.50 -28.14
N ASN A 96 -4.90 -10.94 -26.92
CA ASN A 96 -5.48 -10.07 -25.92
C ASN A 96 -4.51 -8.97 -25.52
N ILE A 97 -3.27 -9.31 -25.19
CA ILE A 97 -2.22 -8.34 -24.78
C ILE A 97 -1.88 -7.41 -25.96
N ALA A 98 -1.76 -7.94 -27.18
CA ALA A 98 -1.44 -7.16 -28.38
C ALA A 98 -2.56 -6.22 -28.86
N THR A 99 -3.74 -6.26 -28.25
CA THR A 99 -4.92 -5.51 -28.73
C THR A 99 -4.68 -4.02 -28.81
N VAL A 100 -4.19 -3.38 -27.73
CA VAL A 100 -4.00 -1.92 -27.70
C VAL A 100 -2.88 -1.47 -28.64
N PRO A 101 -1.70 -2.09 -28.66
CA PRO A 101 -0.68 -1.80 -29.67
C PRO A 101 -1.20 -1.86 -31.12
N LEU A 102 -2.00 -2.88 -31.46
CA LEU A 102 -2.60 -2.99 -32.80
C LEU A 102 -3.59 -1.87 -33.10
N LEU A 103 -4.40 -1.44 -32.12
CA LEU A 103 -5.32 -0.29 -32.26
C LEU A 103 -4.56 1.03 -32.42
N LEU A 104 -3.32 1.12 -31.95
CA LEU A 104 -2.40 2.25 -32.16
C LEU A 104 -1.64 2.18 -33.49
N GLY A 105 -1.94 1.20 -34.34
CA GLY A 105 -1.31 1.03 -35.65
C GLY A 105 0.06 0.35 -35.63
N TRP A 106 0.44 -0.31 -34.54
CA TRP A 106 1.69 -1.09 -34.55
C TRP A 106 1.61 -2.26 -35.53
N GLY A 107 2.69 -2.55 -36.23
CA GLY A 107 2.79 -3.75 -37.05
C GLY A 107 2.61 -5.01 -36.21
N ARG A 108 1.93 -6.02 -36.73
CA ARG A 108 1.59 -7.28 -36.03
C ARG A 108 2.80 -7.95 -35.38
N LYS A 109 3.96 -7.97 -36.06
CA LYS A 109 5.19 -8.58 -35.55
C LYS A 109 5.67 -7.86 -34.28
N LYS A 110 5.70 -6.51 -34.30
CA LYS A 110 6.11 -5.67 -33.16
C LYS A 110 5.12 -5.81 -31.98
N ALA A 111 3.83 -5.75 -32.27
CA ALA A 111 2.78 -5.88 -31.23
C ALA A 111 2.82 -7.25 -30.52
N ARG A 112 3.04 -8.34 -31.26
CA ARG A 112 3.15 -9.69 -30.68
C ARG A 112 4.47 -9.90 -29.94
N ALA A 113 5.58 -9.34 -30.39
CA ALA A 113 6.83 -9.37 -29.65
C ALA A 113 6.68 -8.68 -28.31
N ARG A 114 6.10 -7.46 -28.30
CA ARG A 114 5.80 -6.74 -27.06
C ARG A 114 4.85 -7.51 -26.14
N ALA A 115 3.84 -8.16 -26.70
CA ALA A 115 2.92 -8.99 -25.92
C ALA A 115 3.61 -10.20 -25.27
N ALA A 116 4.59 -10.81 -25.94
CA ALA A 116 5.37 -11.92 -25.38
C ALA A 116 6.28 -11.44 -24.22
N GLU A 117 6.95 -10.31 -24.39
CA GLU A 117 7.74 -9.67 -23.32
C GLU A 117 6.88 -9.39 -22.08
N LEU A 118 5.67 -8.83 -22.28
CA LEU A 118 4.75 -8.51 -21.20
C LEU A 118 4.15 -9.75 -20.54
N LEU A 119 3.96 -10.85 -21.29
CA LEU A 119 3.52 -12.12 -20.73
C LEU A 119 4.56 -12.66 -19.74
N GLU A 120 5.84 -12.61 -20.12
CA GLU A 120 6.96 -13.00 -19.26
C GLU A 120 7.09 -12.06 -18.05
N LEU A 121 6.97 -10.73 -18.28
CA LEU A 121 7.04 -9.71 -17.25
C LEU A 121 6.02 -9.92 -16.12
N VAL A 122 4.79 -10.40 -16.45
CA VAL A 122 3.77 -10.72 -15.44
C VAL A 122 3.88 -12.15 -14.89
N GLY A 123 5.00 -12.82 -15.09
CA GLY A 123 5.30 -14.14 -14.55
C GLY A 123 4.44 -15.28 -15.15
N LEU A 124 4.02 -15.16 -16.39
CA LEU A 124 3.29 -16.20 -17.09
C LEU A 124 4.18 -16.92 -18.10
N PRO A 125 4.21 -18.28 -18.11
CA PRO A 125 4.99 -19.06 -19.05
C PRO A 125 4.63 -18.79 -20.51
N ALA A 126 5.62 -18.82 -21.41
CA ALA A 126 5.45 -18.54 -22.84
C ALA A 126 4.41 -19.47 -23.53
N GLU A 127 4.26 -20.70 -23.04
CA GLU A 127 3.28 -21.67 -23.58
C GLU A 127 1.84 -21.16 -23.44
N MET A 128 1.56 -20.26 -22.48
CA MET A 128 0.23 -19.69 -22.29
C MET A 128 -0.16 -18.71 -23.40
N ALA A 129 0.79 -18.23 -24.19
CA ALA A 129 0.54 -17.28 -25.29
C ALA A 129 -0.57 -17.72 -26.25
N LYS A 130 -0.65 -19.03 -26.52
CA LYS A 130 -1.60 -19.66 -27.45
C LYS A 130 -2.91 -20.09 -26.80
N ARG A 131 -3.01 -20.03 -25.46
CA ARG A 131 -4.24 -20.38 -24.74
C ARG A 131 -5.31 -19.31 -24.89
N TYR A 132 -6.54 -19.68 -24.53
CA TYR A 132 -7.70 -18.79 -24.46
C TYR A 132 -8.01 -18.46 -22.97
N PRO A 133 -8.73 -17.36 -22.69
CA PRO A 133 -9.04 -16.96 -21.31
C PRO A 133 -9.70 -18.04 -20.45
N ASN A 134 -10.61 -18.84 -21.02
CA ASN A 134 -11.29 -19.93 -20.31
C ASN A 134 -10.38 -21.10 -19.88
N GLN A 135 -9.14 -21.13 -20.35
CA GLN A 135 -8.13 -22.12 -19.99
C GLN A 135 -7.18 -21.63 -18.87
N LEU A 136 -7.44 -20.44 -18.32
CA LEU A 136 -6.64 -19.80 -17.28
C LEU A 136 -7.41 -19.68 -15.97
N SER A 137 -6.69 -19.76 -14.84
CA SER A 137 -7.25 -19.41 -13.53
C SER A 137 -7.59 -17.90 -13.45
N GLY A 138 -8.44 -17.50 -12.51
CA GLY A 138 -8.80 -16.09 -12.30
C GLY A 138 -7.57 -15.18 -12.10
N GLY A 139 -6.61 -15.61 -11.29
CA GLY A 139 -5.35 -14.88 -11.08
C GLY A 139 -4.50 -14.77 -12.35
N GLN A 140 -4.43 -15.84 -13.17
CA GLN A 140 -3.74 -15.79 -14.46
C GLN A 140 -4.45 -14.85 -15.44
N GLN A 141 -5.79 -14.87 -15.50
CA GLN A 141 -6.54 -13.91 -16.31
C GLN A 141 -6.27 -12.46 -15.89
N GLN A 142 -6.16 -12.22 -14.58
CA GLN A 142 -5.86 -10.89 -14.03
C GLN A 142 -4.47 -10.42 -14.45
N ARG A 143 -3.44 -11.28 -14.38
CA ARG A 143 -2.09 -10.98 -14.88
C ARG A 143 -2.10 -10.62 -16.37
N VAL A 144 -2.87 -11.34 -17.17
CA VAL A 144 -3.07 -11.01 -18.60
C VAL A 144 -3.75 -9.65 -18.77
N GLY A 145 -4.73 -9.33 -17.92
CA GLY A 145 -5.38 -8.02 -17.89
C GLY A 145 -4.40 -6.87 -17.63
N VAL A 146 -3.49 -7.07 -16.68
CA VAL A 146 -2.39 -6.12 -16.38
C VAL A 146 -1.42 -6.01 -17.58
N ALA A 147 -0.97 -7.13 -18.14
CA ALA A 147 -0.12 -7.15 -19.33
C ALA A 147 -0.77 -6.42 -20.52
N ARG A 148 -2.08 -6.62 -20.74
CA ARG A 148 -2.82 -5.90 -21.78
C ARG A 148 -2.87 -4.39 -21.53
N ALA A 149 -3.07 -3.97 -20.28
CA ALA A 149 -3.08 -2.56 -19.92
C ALA A 149 -1.71 -1.90 -20.16
N LEU A 150 -0.62 -2.64 -19.96
CA LEU A 150 0.76 -2.22 -20.22
C LEU A 150 1.16 -2.30 -21.71
N GLY A 151 0.33 -2.92 -22.56
CA GLY A 151 0.67 -3.26 -23.95
C GLY A 151 1.24 -2.10 -24.76
N ALA A 152 0.65 -0.93 -24.65
CA ALA A 152 1.04 0.29 -25.36
C ALA A 152 2.00 1.19 -24.55
N ASP A 153 2.54 0.71 -23.47
CA ASP A 153 3.41 1.46 -22.54
C ASP A 153 2.80 2.79 -22.05
N PRO A 154 1.55 2.80 -21.53
CA PRO A 154 0.88 4.03 -21.14
C PRO A 154 1.56 4.67 -19.92
N PRO A 155 1.55 6.02 -19.80
CA PRO A 155 2.08 6.71 -18.63
C PRO A 155 1.19 6.58 -17.39
N VAL A 156 -0.09 6.26 -17.57
CA VAL A 156 -1.09 6.11 -16.51
C VAL A 156 -1.76 4.76 -16.58
N LEU A 157 -1.90 4.12 -15.43
CA LEU A 157 -2.66 2.89 -15.24
C LEU A 157 -3.82 3.15 -14.28
N LEU A 158 -5.02 2.77 -14.67
CA LEU A 158 -6.20 2.78 -13.82
C LEU A 158 -6.58 1.34 -13.49
N MET A 159 -6.85 1.06 -12.22
CA MET A 159 -7.16 -0.29 -11.75
C MET A 159 -8.40 -0.28 -10.85
N ASP A 160 -9.43 -0.99 -11.26
CA ASP A 160 -10.71 -1.09 -10.55
C ASP A 160 -10.81 -2.45 -9.87
N GLU A 161 -10.50 -2.53 -8.57
CA GLU A 161 -10.48 -3.74 -7.72
C GLU A 161 -9.76 -4.95 -8.36
N PRO A 162 -8.51 -4.81 -8.82
CA PRO A 162 -7.87 -5.84 -9.64
C PRO A 162 -7.59 -7.15 -8.91
N PHE A 163 -7.64 -7.19 -7.57
CA PHE A 163 -7.34 -8.39 -6.79
C PHE A 163 -8.59 -8.99 -6.11
N SER A 164 -9.79 -8.41 -6.28
CA SER A 164 -10.99 -8.83 -5.57
C SER A 164 -11.45 -10.26 -5.86
N ALA A 165 -11.18 -10.75 -7.07
CA ALA A 165 -11.57 -12.08 -7.53
C ALA A 165 -10.45 -13.13 -7.41
N VAL A 166 -9.40 -12.85 -6.64
CA VAL A 166 -8.21 -13.71 -6.52
C VAL A 166 -8.15 -14.33 -5.12
N ASP A 167 -7.76 -15.61 -5.06
CA ASP A 167 -7.49 -16.33 -3.81
C ASP A 167 -6.49 -15.59 -2.93
N PRO A 168 -6.65 -15.55 -1.59
CA PRO A 168 -5.78 -14.78 -0.67
C PRO A 168 -4.28 -15.06 -0.80
N ILE A 169 -3.88 -16.32 -1.02
CA ILE A 169 -2.45 -16.69 -1.15
C ILE A 169 -1.90 -16.10 -2.45
N VAL A 170 -2.59 -16.36 -3.56
CA VAL A 170 -2.21 -15.85 -4.89
C VAL A 170 -2.28 -14.32 -4.94
N ARG A 171 -3.21 -13.72 -4.21
CA ARG A 171 -3.35 -12.26 -4.10
C ARG A 171 -2.09 -11.62 -3.50
N ALA A 172 -1.56 -12.19 -2.41
CA ALA A 172 -0.34 -11.67 -1.78
C ALA A 172 0.88 -11.71 -2.73
N GLU A 173 1.04 -12.79 -3.50
CA GLU A 173 2.08 -12.91 -4.52
C GLU A 173 1.91 -11.88 -5.65
N LEU A 174 0.67 -11.71 -6.13
CA LEU A 174 0.35 -10.73 -7.17
C LEU A 174 0.61 -9.30 -6.73
N GLN A 175 0.29 -8.96 -5.48
CA GLN A 175 0.55 -7.64 -4.91
C GLN A 175 2.05 -7.36 -4.80
N ALA A 176 2.85 -8.33 -4.34
CA ALA A 176 4.30 -8.20 -4.26
C ALA A 176 4.92 -7.99 -5.64
N GLU A 177 4.49 -8.79 -6.63
CA GLU A 177 4.92 -8.67 -8.02
C GLU A 177 4.51 -7.30 -8.62
N PHE A 178 3.31 -6.83 -8.31
CA PHE A 178 2.82 -5.53 -8.77
C PHE A 178 3.66 -4.37 -8.24
N VAL A 179 4.03 -4.38 -6.94
CA VAL A 179 4.92 -3.37 -6.35
C VAL A 179 6.30 -3.40 -7.02
N ARG A 180 6.83 -4.60 -7.31
CA ARG A 180 8.10 -4.75 -8.03
C ARG A 180 8.02 -4.13 -9.41
N LEU A 181 6.99 -4.47 -10.19
CA LEU A 181 6.77 -3.93 -11.53
C LEU A 181 6.61 -2.41 -11.55
N GLN A 182 5.90 -1.85 -10.56
CA GLN A 182 5.71 -0.40 -10.47
C GLN A 182 7.05 0.32 -10.25
N LYS A 183 7.90 -0.21 -9.36
CA LYS A 183 9.24 0.34 -9.11
C LYS A 183 10.13 0.32 -10.34
N GLU A 184 10.02 -0.71 -11.18
CA GLU A 184 10.77 -0.82 -12.43
C GLU A 184 10.22 0.10 -13.54
N LEU A 185 8.91 0.22 -13.65
CA LEU A 185 8.24 0.92 -14.74
C LEU A 185 7.96 2.41 -14.48
N HIS A 186 8.02 2.86 -13.21
CA HIS A 186 7.77 4.24 -12.78
C HIS A 186 6.46 4.84 -13.34
N LYS A 187 5.39 4.03 -13.42
CA LYS A 187 4.09 4.47 -13.94
C LYS A 187 3.27 5.16 -12.85
N THR A 188 2.44 6.11 -13.27
CA THR A 188 1.41 6.68 -12.39
C THR A 188 0.23 5.71 -12.34
N ILE A 189 -0.12 5.25 -11.15
CA ILE A 189 -1.17 4.26 -10.96
C ILE A 189 -2.26 4.83 -10.07
N VAL A 190 -3.50 4.72 -10.52
CA VAL A 190 -4.68 4.99 -9.69
C VAL A 190 -5.41 3.67 -9.48
N PHE A 191 -5.48 3.27 -8.22
CA PHE A 191 -5.95 1.97 -7.80
C PHE A 191 -7.20 2.13 -6.93
N VAL A 192 -8.26 1.39 -7.21
CA VAL A 192 -9.48 1.35 -6.38
C VAL A 192 -9.53 0.02 -5.64
N THR A 193 -9.76 0.09 -4.34
CA THR A 193 -10.06 -1.08 -3.51
C THR A 193 -11.06 -0.72 -2.41
N HIS A 194 -11.69 -1.72 -1.81
CA HIS A 194 -12.45 -1.60 -0.57
C HIS A 194 -11.65 -2.11 0.64
N ASP A 195 -10.46 -2.67 0.41
CA ASP A 195 -9.59 -3.26 1.43
C ASP A 195 -8.52 -2.24 1.84
N ILE A 196 -8.55 -1.83 3.11
CA ILE A 196 -7.60 -0.88 3.67
C ILE A 196 -6.19 -1.48 3.78
N ASP A 197 -6.06 -2.80 3.98
CA ASP A 197 -4.75 -3.45 4.04
C ASP A 197 -4.05 -3.44 2.67
N GLU A 198 -4.83 -3.63 1.58
CA GLU A 198 -4.31 -3.42 0.22
C GLU A 198 -3.82 -1.99 0.02
N ALA A 199 -4.62 -1.01 0.46
CA ALA A 199 -4.26 0.40 0.30
C ALA A 199 -2.97 0.74 1.05
N ILE A 200 -2.84 0.28 2.29
CA ILE A 200 -1.65 0.50 3.12
C ILE A 200 -0.41 -0.17 2.54
N ARG A 201 -0.58 -1.37 1.95
CA ARG A 201 0.54 -2.15 1.37
C ARG A 201 1.02 -1.60 0.05
N LEU A 202 0.11 -1.10 -0.80
CA LEU A 202 0.40 -0.78 -2.20
C LEU A 202 0.55 0.72 -2.46
N GLY A 203 -0.13 1.57 -1.67
CA GLY A 203 -0.24 2.99 -1.96
C GLY A 203 0.93 3.81 -1.46
N ASP A 204 1.43 4.72 -2.28
CA ASP A 204 2.26 5.84 -1.83
C ASP A 204 1.38 6.92 -1.17
N ASN A 205 0.15 7.09 -1.69
CA ASN A 205 -0.88 7.94 -1.13
C ASN A 205 -2.24 7.24 -1.13
N ILE A 206 -3.06 7.54 -0.13
CA ILE A 206 -4.39 6.97 0.03
C ILE A 206 -5.42 8.11 0.11
N ALA A 207 -6.43 8.05 -0.76
CA ALA A 207 -7.60 8.92 -0.73
C ALA A 207 -8.77 8.15 -0.11
N VAL A 208 -9.19 8.52 1.10
CA VAL A 208 -10.31 7.93 1.81
C VAL A 208 -11.59 8.68 1.45
N PHE A 209 -12.54 7.97 0.86
CA PHE A 209 -13.85 8.52 0.49
C PHE A 209 -14.92 8.09 1.49
N ARG A 210 -15.80 9.03 1.86
CA ARG A 210 -17.03 8.73 2.60
C ARG A 210 -18.24 8.68 1.67
N THR A 211 -19.32 8.09 2.16
CA THR A 211 -20.58 8.02 1.41
C THR A 211 -20.99 9.40 0.88
N GLY A 212 -21.50 9.44 -0.34
CA GLY A 212 -21.84 10.68 -1.04
C GLY A 212 -20.68 11.28 -1.86
N GLY A 213 -19.58 10.55 -2.05
CA GLY A 213 -18.49 10.94 -2.95
C GLY A 213 -17.60 12.07 -2.45
N ARG A 214 -17.50 12.23 -1.14
CA ARG A 214 -16.67 13.25 -0.50
C ARG A 214 -15.34 12.68 -0.06
N LEU A 215 -14.26 13.39 -0.34
CA LEU A 215 -12.93 13.08 0.18
C LEU A 215 -12.90 13.36 1.69
N ALA A 216 -12.57 12.36 2.49
CA ALA A 216 -12.40 12.48 3.93
C ALA A 216 -10.94 12.85 4.30
N GLN A 217 -9.98 12.15 3.71
CA GLN A 217 -8.55 12.41 3.89
C GLN A 217 -7.77 11.93 2.67
N PHE A 218 -6.70 12.65 2.34
CA PHE A 218 -5.70 12.26 1.35
C PHE A 218 -4.33 12.41 1.96
N ASP A 219 -3.63 11.29 2.18
CA ASP A 219 -2.33 11.30 2.83
C ASP A 219 -1.52 10.04 2.52
N THR A 220 -0.26 9.99 2.99
CA THR A 220 0.53 8.75 2.99
C THR A 220 -0.07 7.71 3.95
N PRO A 221 0.15 6.40 3.73
CA PRO A 221 -0.35 5.36 4.64
C PRO A 221 0.08 5.58 6.10
N GLU A 222 1.32 5.99 6.33
CA GLU A 222 1.85 6.25 7.68
C GLU A 222 1.09 7.37 8.40
N ARG A 223 0.82 8.49 7.71
CA ARG A 223 0.09 9.63 8.27
C ARG A 223 -1.38 9.29 8.47
N LEU A 224 -1.97 8.57 7.54
CA LEU A 224 -3.36 8.11 7.65
C LEU A 224 -3.58 7.23 8.91
N LEU A 225 -2.63 6.33 9.19
CA LEU A 225 -2.66 5.47 10.39
C LEU A 225 -2.36 6.24 11.68
N GLY A 226 -1.45 7.21 11.61
CA GLY A 226 -0.97 7.96 12.77
C GLY A 226 -1.83 9.15 13.18
N SER A 227 -2.46 9.80 12.19
CA SER A 227 -3.19 11.06 12.37
C SER A 227 -4.43 11.08 11.46
N PRO A 228 -5.44 10.22 11.74
CA PRO A 228 -6.69 10.26 11.01
C PRO A 228 -7.38 11.61 11.21
N ALA A 229 -7.93 12.17 10.11
CA ALA A 229 -8.52 13.50 10.10
C ALA A 229 -9.78 13.64 10.98
N ASP A 230 -10.51 12.55 11.19
CA ASP A 230 -11.71 12.49 12.01
C ASP A 230 -12.05 11.04 12.41
N ASP A 231 -13.10 10.90 13.21
CA ASP A 231 -13.55 9.58 13.72
C ASP A 231 -13.94 8.62 12.61
N PHE A 232 -14.55 9.11 11.52
CA PHE A 232 -14.87 8.25 10.38
C PHE A 232 -13.62 7.62 9.77
N VAL A 233 -12.56 8.39 9.56
CA VAL A 233 -11.28 7.87 9.04
C VAL A 233 -10.66 6.92 10.06
N ALA A 234 -10.68 7.27 11.36
CA ALA A 234 -10.17 6.45 12.44
C ALA A 234 -10.86 5.07 12.49
N ASP A 235 -12.17 5.04 12.37
CA ASP A 235 -12.97 3.81 12.37
C ASP A 235 -12.75 2.99 11.07
N PHE A 236 -12.65 3.69 9.93
CA PHE A 236 -12.41 3.04 8.63
C PHE A 236 -11.04 2.36 8.56
N VAL A 237 -10.01 2.97 9.12
CA VAL A 237 -8.65 2.40 9.19
C VAL A 237 -8.57 1.24 10.19
N GLY A 238 -9.47 1.22 11.18
CA GLY A 238 -9.63 0.15 12.15
C GLY A 238 -8.86 0.37 13.46
N GLN A 239 -9.23 -0.41 14.48
CA GLN A 239 -8.67 -0.31 15.83
C GLN A 239 -7.21 -0.84 15.90
N ASP A 240 -6.81 -1.69 14.97
CA ASP A 240 -5.47 -2.27 14.86
C ASP A 240 -4.45 -1.36 14.13
N ARG A 241 -4.81 -0.10 13.85
CA ARG A 241 -3.96 0.89 13.19
C ARG A 241 -2.57 1.03 13.83
N GLY A 242 -2.48 0.91 15.16
CA GLY A 242 -1.21 0.94 15.87
C GLY A 242 -0.28 -0.20 15.45
N ILE A 243 -0.83 -1.41 15.29
CA ILE A 243 -0.07 -2.59 14.83
C ILE A 243 0.29 -2.45 13.35
N ARG A 244 -0.63 -1.96 12.51
CA ARG A 244 -0.37 -1.72 11.07
C ARG A 244 0.74 -0.67 10.88
N ARG A 245 0.80 0.32 11.75
CA ARG A 245 1.83 1.36 11.72
C ARG A 245 3.24 0.81 11.92
N LEU A 246 3.40 -0.30 12.65
CA LEU A 246 4.71 -0.97 12.80
C LEU A 246 5.32 -1.40 11.46
N SER A 247 4.52 -1.55 10.42
CA SER A 247 5.02 -1.85 9.07
C SER A 247 5.85 -0.72 8.45
N PHE A 248 5.76 0.50 8.98
CA PHE A 248 6.50 1.69 8.53
C PHE A 248 7.68 2.03 9.46
N VAL A 249 7.88 1.28 10.54
CA VAL A 249 9.03 1.41 11.43
C VAL A 249 10.10 0.43 10.98
N ASP A 250 11.25 0.96 10.55
CA ASP A 250 12.39 0.16 10.11
C ASP A 250 12.95 -0.68 11.26
N ALA A 251 13.20 -1.96 11.02
CA ALA A 251 13.73 -2.90 12.01
C ALA A 251 15.12 -2.48 12.57
N THR A 252 15.90 -1.70 11.81
CA THR A 252 17.20 -1.18 12.27
C THR A 252 17.08 -0.19 13.43
N ARG A 253 15.89 0.38 13.67
CA ARG A 253 15.62 1.32 14.77
C ARG A 253 15.25 0.61 16.07
N LEU A 254 15.08 -0.69 16.04
CA LEU A 254 14.69 -1.46 17.22
C LEU A 254 15.85 -1.60 18.21
N PRO A 255 15.61 -1.52 19.54
CA PRO A 255 16.63 -1.64 20.56
C PRO A 255 17.03 -3.11 20.70
N LEU A 256 18.00 -3.55 19.92
CA LEU A 256 18.54 -4.91 20.04
C LEU A 256 19.38 -5.04 21.29
N ARG A 257 19.31 -6.21 21.93
CA ARG A 257 20.14 -6.60 23.04
C ARG A 257 20.69 -8.01 22.87
N ASP A 258 21.80 -8.28 23.55
CA ASP A 258 22.29 -9.65 23.70
C ASP A 258 21.28 -10.45 24.54
N GLY A 259 20.68 -11.46 23.93
CA GLY A 259 19.73 -12.33 24.59
C GLY A 259 20.39 -13.59 25.15
N PRO A 260 19.59 -14.51 25.67
CA PRO A 260 20.07 -15.81 26.08
C PRO A 260 20.40 -16.69 24.86
N VAL A 261 21.43 -16.31 24.11
CA VAL A 261 21.88 -16.97 22.88
C VAL A 261 23.12 -17.81 23.17
N LEU A 262 23.04 -19.12 22.95
CA LEU A 262 24.15 -20.07 23.18
C LEU A 262 24.38 -20.92 21.93
N SER A 263 25.67 -21.30 21.72
CA SER A 263 26.01 -22.25 20.67
C SER A 263 25.44 -23.65 21.00
N SER A 264 25.13 -24.43 19.99
CA SER A 264 24.77 -25.85 20.14
C SER A 264 25.85 -26.68 20.86
N ALA A 265 27.10 -26.25 20.77
CA ALA A 265 28.22 -26.87 21.49
C ALA A 265 28.30 -26.48 22.98
N ALA A 266 27.56 -25.47 23.43
CA ALA A 266 27.55 -25.02 24.83
C ALA A 266 26.99 -26.10 25.74
N SER A 267 27.47 -26.13 27.01
CA SER A 267 27.04 -27.12 27.99
C SER A 267 25.63 -26.79 28.53
N VAL A 268 24.92 -27.82 28.94
CA VAL A 268 23.66 -27.69 29.68
C VAL A 268 23.82 -26.86 30.97
N ALA A 269 25.00 -26.92 31.62
CA ALA A 269 25.30 -26.13 32.81
C ALA A 269 25.32 -24.63 32.50
N GLU A 270 25.90 -24.21 31.37
CA GLU A 270 25.90 -22.81 30.90
C GLU A 270 24.48 -22.33 30.61
N ALA A 271 23.66 -23.16 29.95
CA ALA A 271 22.28 -22.82 29.66
C ALA A 271 21.45 -22.59 30.93
N ARG A 272 21.65 -23.42 31.96
CA ARG A 272 21.00 -23.25 33.28
C ARG A 272 21.53 -22.04 34.05
N ALA A 273 22.82 -21.71 33.89
CA ALA A 273 23.42 -20.52 34.50
C ALA A 273 22.87 -19.20 33.93
N ALA A 274 22.29 -19.21 32.75
CA ALA A 274 21.63 -18.03 32.14
C ALA A 274 20.38 -17.55 32.92
N LYS A 275 19.82 -18.42 33.79
CA LYS A 275 18.65 -18.13 34.66
C LYS A 275 17.44 -17.61 33.88
N THR A 276 17.30 -18.01 32.64
CA THR A 276 16.15 -17.68 31.78
C THR A 276 15.32 -18.93 31.51
N PRO A 277 13.98 -18.82 31.34
CA PRO A 277 13.15 -19.97 31.04
C PRO A 277 13.48 -20.60 29.68
N TRP A 278 13.99 -19.81 28.74
CA TRP A 278 14.33 -20.21 27.38
C TRP A 278 15.71 -19.71 26.98
N VAL A 279 16.42 -20.53 26.21
CA VAL A 279 17.70 -20.20 25.59
C VAL A 279 17.60 -20.42 24.09
N LEU A 280 18.03 -19.43 23.32
CA LEU A 280 18.13 -19.54 21.86
C LEU A 280 19.41 -20.31 21.52
N VAL A 281 19.24 -21.45 20.84
CA VAL A 281 20.37 -22.29 20.40
C VAL A 281 20.72 -21.89 18.96
N VAL A 282 22.01 -21.68 18.71
CA VAL A 282 22.56 -21.33 17.40
C VAL A 282 23.61 -22.32 16.93
N ASP A 283 23.80 -22.43 15.61
CA ASP A 283 24.90 -23.20 15.03
C ASP A 283 26.26 -22.45 15.11
N ASP A 284 27.33 -23.05 14.55
CA ASP A 284 28.66 -22.45 14.50
C ASP A 284 28.72 -21.14 13.66
N ALA A 285 27.78 -20.94 12.74
CA ALA A 285 27.63 -19.72 11.98
C ALA A 285 26.68 -18.69 12.65
N ARG A 286 26.31 -18.91 13.92
CA ARG A 286 25.34 -18.14 14.70
C ARG A 286 23.93 -18.13 14.09
N ARG A 287 23.57 -19.07 13.25
CA ARG A 287 22.21 -19.17 12.72
C ARG A 287 21.29 -19.81 13.76
N PRO A 288 20.07 -19.29 13.93
CA PRO A 288 19.17 -19.81 14.96
C PRO A 288 18.65 -21.20 14.59
N LEU A 289 18.78 -22.15 15.51
CA LEU A 289 18.29 -23.52 15.38
C LEU A 289 16.91 -23.70 16.04
N GLY A 290 16.67 -23.06 17.17
CA GLY A 290 15.43 -23.16 17.94
C GLY A 290 15.61 -22.73 19.38
N TRP A 291 14.53 -22.84 20.16
CA TRP A 291 14.50 -22.52 21.57
C TRP A 291 14.59 -23.79 22.44
N ALA A 292 15.49 -23.81 23.40
CA ALA A 292 15.57 -24.83 24.42
C ALA A 292 14.94 -24.33 25.73
N ALA A 293 13.94 -25.05 26.26
CA ALA A 293 13.40 -24.78 27.58
C ALA A 293 14.39 -25.24 28.63
N THR A 294 14.83 -24.33 29.53
CA THR A 294 15.82 -24.69 30.57
C THR A 294 15.32 -25.76 31.57
N ALA A 295 13.98 -25.86 31.70
CA ALA A 295 13.34 -26.87 32.54
C ALA A 295 13.46 -28.29 31.94
N ASP A 296 13.49 -28.42 30.62
CA ASP A 296 13.45 -29.69 29.89
C ASP A 296 14.87 -30.17 29.48
N LEU A 297 15.91 -29.41 29.85
CA LEU A 297 17.28 -29.76 29.52
C LEU A 297 17.72 -31.05 30.31
N PRO A 298 18.51 -31.92 29.68
CA PRO A 298 19.11 -33.10 30.35
C PRO A 298 20.01 -32.68 31.50
N THR A 299 20.35 -33.62 32.35
CA THR A 299 21.19 -33.34 33.54
C THR A 299 22.64 -33.00 33.20
N ALA A 300 23.15 -33.45 32.05
CA ALA A 300 24.49 -33.19 31.54
C ALA A 300 24.51 -33.33 30.02
N GLY A 301 25.57 -32.86 29.37
CA GLY A 301 25.75 -32.88 27.90
C GLY A 301 25.80 -31.48 27.30
N THR A 302 25.57 -31.41 26.01
CA THR A 302 25.56 -30.16 25.22
C THR A 302 24.16 -29.81 24.72
N LEU A 303 23.96 -28.58 24.25
CA LEU A 303 22.71 -28.15 23.69
C LEU A 303 22.43 -28.77 22.31
N ALA A 304 23.41 -29.43 21.68
CA ALA A 304 23.20 -30.18 20.44
C ALA A 304 22.19 -31.33 20.60
N ASP A 305 22.14 -31.94 21.82
CA ASP A 305 21.26 -33.06 22.16
C ASP A 305 19.96 -32.57 22.86
N ALA A 306 19.81 -31.29 23.08
CA ALA A 306 18.65 -30.73 23.78
C ALA A 306 17.38 -30.77 22.89
N PRO A 307 16.20 -30.99 23.48
CA PRO A 307 14.94 -30.85 22.75
C PRO A 307 14.72 -29.39 22.39
N LEU A 308 14.64 -29.09 21.08
CA LEU A 308 14.41 -27.76 20.60
C LEU A 308 12.93 -27.54 20.21
N THR A 309 12.36 -26.46 20.69
CA THR A 309 11.08 -25.93 20.22
C THR A 309 11.36 -25.08 19.00
N HIS A 310 10.44 -25.12 18.03
CA HIS A 310 10.55 -24.35 16.80
C HIS A 310 10.80 -22.87 17.11
N LEU A 311 11.66 -22.24 16.31
CA LEU A 311 12.05 -20.84 16.46
C LEU A 311 10.84 -19.88 16.40
N GLY A 312 9.77 -20.26 15.71
CA GLY A 312 8.72 -19.38 15.28
C GLY A 312 9.12 -18.68 13.98
N HIS A 313 9.47 -17.42 14.07
CA HIS A 313 9.94 -16.62 12.95
C HIS A 313 11.12 -15.76 13.39
N SER A 314 12.10 -15.54 12.54
CA SER A 314 13.12 -14.49 12.71
C SER A 314 12.81 -13.32 11.77
N PHE A 315 13.30 -12.14 12.10
CA PHE A 315 13.20 -10.97 11.22
C PHE A 315 14.60 -10.50 10.81
N SER A 316 14.70 -9.99 9.59
CA SER A 316 15.95 -9.46 9.03
C SER A 316 16.09 -7.98 9.35
N LEU A 317 17.28 -7.55 9.80
CA LEU A 317 17.59 -6.12 9.93
C LEU A 317 17.68 -5.43 8.57
N ALA A 318 18.00 -6.16 7.52
CA ALA A 318 18.12 -5.61 6.16
C ALA A 318 16.80 -5.75 5.38
N GLY A 319 15.79 -4.95 5.73
CA GLY A 319 14.58 -4.82 4.92
C GLY A 319 13.26 -5.21 5.57
N ASP A 320 13.27 -5.78 6.80
CA ASP A 320 12.05 -6.02 7.55
C ASP A 320 11.63 -4.80 8.38
N SER A 321 10.40 -4.82 8.89
CA SER A 321 9.82 -3.77 9.72
C SER A 321 9.63 -4.24 11.17
N ALA A 322 9.34 -3.30 12.07
CA ALA A 322 8.96 -3.60 13.44
C ALA A 322 7.72 -4.52 13.54
N ARG A 323 6.87 -4.57 12.50
CA ARG A 323 5.77 -5.52 12.41
C ARG A 323 6.27 -6.95 12.32
N ALA A 324 7.28 -7.23 11.48
CA ALA A 324 7.90 -8.55 11.38
C ALA A 324 8.57 -8.97 12.70
N ALA A 325 9.18 -8.01 13.38
CA ALA A 325 9.73 -8.24 14.73
C ALA A 325 8.63 -8.59 15.74
N LEU A 326 7.48 -7.91 15.72
CA LEU A 326 6.35 -8.23 16.59
C LEU A 326 5.82 -9.65 16.32
N ASP A 327 5.64 -10.02 15.06
CA ASP A 327 5.20 -11.35 14.67
C ASP A 327 6.22 -12.42 15.13
N SER A 328 7.53 -12.14 15.00
CA SER A 328 8.61 -13.00 15.54
C SER A 328 8.47 -13.19 17.06
N ALA A 329 8.25 -12.12 17.82
CA ALA A 329 8.11 -12.19 19.28
C ALA A 329 6.85 -12.97 19.71
N LEU A 330 5.72 -12.76 19.02
CA LEU A 330 4.45 -13.43 19.36
C LEU A 330 4.47 -14.92 19.06
N LEU A 331 5.17 -15.36 18.02
CA LEU A 331 5.33 -16.77 17.65
C LEU A 331 6.44 -17.47 18.42
N SER A 332 7.30 -16.72 19.11
CA SER A 332 8.39 -17.25 19.93
C SER A 332 7.87 -17.73 21.30
N PRO A 333 8.25 -18.93 21.77
CA PRO A 333 7.90 -19.39 23.12
C PRO A 333 8.55 -18.52 24.22
N ALA A 334 9.67 -17.88 23.90
CA ALA A 334 10.38 -16.96 24.79
C ALA A 334 9.80 -15.54 24.79
N ARG A 335 8.82 -15.23 23.91
CA ARG A 335 8.29 -13.87 23.63
C ARG A 335 9.36 -12.86 23.24
N LEU A 336 10.46 -13.35 22.69
CA LEU A 336 11.56 -12.56 22.15
C LEU A 336 11.56 -12.66 20.63
N ALA A 337 11.62 -11.52 19.95
CA ALA A 337 11.89 -11.46 18.53
C ALA A 337 13.36 -11.71 18.26
N VAL A 338 13.67 -12.55 17.28
CA VAL A 338 15.06 -12.90 16.90
C VAL A 338 15.43 -12.12 15.64
N ALA A 339 16.36 -11.18 15.79
CA ALA A 339 16.94 -10.41 14.69
C ALA A 339 18.07 -11.20 14.04
N VAL A 340 18.09 -11.24 12.71
CA VAL A 340 19.17 -11.83 11.92
C VAL A 340 19.75 -10.78 10.95
N ASP A 341 21.04 -10.92 10.67
CA ASP A 341 21.74 -10.14 9.67
C ASP A 341 21.50 -10.68 8.24
N ALA A 342 22.17 -10.09 7.24
CA ALA A 342 22.05 -10.48 5.83
C ALA A 342 22.61 -11.91 5.56
N GLN A 343 23.41 -12.48 6.46
CA GLN A 343 23.94 -13.84 6.39
C GLN A 343 23.07 -14.84 7.13
N GLY A 344 22.02 -14.37 7.81
CA GLY A 344 21.13 -15.18 8.63
C GLY A 344 21.66 -15.48 10.04
N ALA A 345 22.75 -14.82 10.46
CA ALA A 345 23.28 -14.95 11.80
C ALA A 345 22.52 -14.05 12.79
N VAL A 346 22.35 -14.54 14.03
CA VAL A 346 21.65 -13.79 15.08
C VAL A 346 22.42 -12.52 15.42
N ALA A 347 21.77 -11.37 15.19
CA ALA A 347 22.29 -10.05 15.51
C ALA A 347 21.87 -9.59 16.91
N GLY A 348 20.78 -10.14 17.45
CA GLY A 348 20.27 -9.81 18.77
C GLY A 348 18.81 -10.23 18.93
N VAL A 349 18.23 -9.89 20.08
CA VAL A 349 16.82 -10.13 20.37
C VAL A 349 16.14 -8.85 20.85
N VAL A 350 14.81 -8.80 20.71
CA VAL A 350 13.98 -7.70 21.18
C VAL A 350 12.75 -8.26 21.90
N ASP A 351 12.40 -7.67 23.03
CA ASP A 351 11.20 -8.02 23.79
C ASP A 351 9.93 -7.39 23.17
N ALA A 352 8.80 -8.09 23.22
CA ALA A 352 7.53 -7.62 22.69
C ALA A 352 7.06 -6.29 23.32
N HIS A 353 7.40 -6.03 24.60
CA HIS A 353 7.07 -4.77 25.26
C HIS A 353 7.92 -3.61 24.73
N GLU A 354 9.20 -3.83 24.47
CA GLU A 354 10.10 -2.82 23.90
C GLU A 354 9.71 -2.47 22.46
N LEU A 355 9.20 -3.43 21.70
CA LEU A 355 8.62 -3.17 20.36
C LEU A 355 7.47 -2.19 20.42
N SER A 356 6.56 -2.32 21.41
CA SER A 356 5.44 -1.40 21.58
C SER A 356 5.90 0.02 21.98
N THR A 357 6.96 0.11 22.78
CA THR A 357 7.53 1.40 23.23
C THR A 357 8.28 2.10 22.09
N ALA A 358 9.08 1.36 21.33
CA ALA A 358 9.79 1.87 20.15
C ALA A 358 8.82 2.41 19.07
N ALA A 359 7.67 1.74 18.88
CA ALA A 359 6.60 2.20 18.00
C ALA A 359 6.05 3.56 18.42
N ASN A 360 5.89 3.80 19.72
CA ASN A 360 5.38 5.06 20.26
C ASN A 360 6.41 6.19 20.20
N THR A 361 7.70 5.92 20.40
CA THR A 361 8.78 6.92 20.33
C THR A 361 9.09 7.34 18.90
N ALA A 362 9.06 6.44 17.94
CA ALA A 362 9.17 6.76 16.51
C ALA A 362 8.05 7.71 16.04
N THR A 363 6.91 7.66 16.72
CA THR A 363 5.73 8.50 16.48
C THR A 363 5.93 9.95 16.96
N GLY A 364 6.53 10.14 18.12
CA GLY A 364 6.75 11.49 18.71
C GLY A 364 7.84 12.29 17.97
N ALA A 365 8.84 11.62 17.42
CA ALA A 365 9.95 12.27 16.74
C ALA A 365 9.56 12.83 15.37
N THR A 366 8.63 12.20 14.65
CA THR A 366 8.14 12.67 13.34
C THR A 366 7.23 13.88 13.52
N ALA A 367 6.33 13.87 14.51
CA ALA A 367 5.43 14.98 14.81
C ALA A 367 6.19 16.24 15.32
N ALA A 368 7.28 16.07 16.07
CA ALA A 368 8.09 17.18 16.57
C ALA A 368 8.96 17.84 15.49
N LYS A 369 9.37 17.09 14.47
CA LYS A 369 10.21 17.61 13.37
C LYS A 369 9.40 18.42 12.35
N GLU A 370 8.11 18.13 12.21
CA GLU A 370 7.20 18.86 11.30
C GLU A 370 6.63 20.12 11.93
N ALA A 371 6.48 20.16 13.27
CA ALA A 371 6.04 21.37 13.98
C ALA A 371 7.06 22.49 13.97
N THR A 372 8.34 22.21 13.69
CA THR A 372 9.43 23.21 13.61
C THR A 372 9.71 23.73 12.21
N GLY A 373 9.02 23.21 11.17
CA GLY A 373 9.26 23.56 9.75
C GLY A 373 8.19 24.44 9.09
N ALA A 374 7.10 24.78 9.77
CA ALA A 374 6.08 25.68 9.24
C ALA A 374 6.28 27.09 9.79
N GLU A 375 7.08 27.92 9.11
CA GLU A 375 7.00 29.36 9.22
C GLU A 375 5.62 29.81 8.72
N VAL A 376 4.79 30.27 9.65
CA VAL A 376 3.52 30.94 9.34
C VAL A 376 3.88 32.31 8.74
N PRO A 377 3.46 32.63 7.50
CA PRO A 377 3.64 34.00 7.03
C PRO A 377 2.75 34.92 7.86
N ASP A 378 3.38 35.94 8.41
CA ASP A 378 2.78 37.05 9.13
C ASP A 378 1.68 37.69 8.26
N VAL A 379 0.43 37.57 8.67
CA VAL A 379 -0.70 38.22 8.02
C VAL A 379 -0.86 39.58 8.67
N ASP A 380 -0.49 40.61 7.95
CA ASP A 380 -0.67 42.02 8.26
C ASP A 380 -2.03 42.31 8.89
N GLU A 381 -1.98 43.01 10.03
CA GLU A 381 -3.12 43.59 10.76
C GLU A 381 -3.93 44.50 9.84
N PRO A 382 -5.25 44.37 9.71
CA PRO A 382 -6.05 45.35 8.98
C PRO A 382 -6.25 46.61 9.82
N ALA A 383 -5.86 47.71 9.22
CA ALA A 383 -6.00 49.08 9.74
C ALA A 383 -7.42 49.37 10.25
N ALA A 384 -7.48 50.03 11.41
CA ALA A 384 -8.68 50.49 12.08
C ALA A 384 -9.54 51.39 11.20
N VAL A 385 -10.75 50.92 10.89
CA VAL A 385 -11.79 51.76 10.27
C VAL A 385 -12.55 52.48 11.37
N GLY A 386 -12.52 53.83 11.27
CA GLY A 386 -13.13 54.74 12.21
C GLY A 386 -14.66 54.59 12.32
N LYS A 387 -15.16 54.76 13.54
CA LYS A 387 -16.58 54.88 13.86
C LYS A 387 -17.20 56.08 13.18
N PRO A 388 -18.40 56.00 12.58
CA PRO A 388 -19.20 57.16 12.25
C PRO A 388 -19.94 57.69 13.48
N ALA A 389 -19.97 59.00 13.63
CA ALA A 389 -20.66 59.76 14.67
C ALA A 389 -22.20 59.60 14.55
N VAL A 390 -22.83 59.46 15.73
CA VAL A 390 -24.26 59.50 15.90
C VAL A 390 -24.71 60.95 15.82
N ASP A 391 -25.54 61.31 14.86
CA ASP A 391 -26.27 62.59 14.80
C ASP A 391 -27.71 62.38 15.27
N THR A 392 -28.00 62.92 16.45
CA THR A 392 -29.33 63.04 17.04
C THR A 392 -29.96 64.33 16.58
N ARG A 393 -30.94 64.28 15.70
CA ARG A 393 -31.98 65.33 15.59
C ARG A 393 -33.32 64.70 15.18
N GLY A 394 -34.22 64.95 16.03
CA GLY A 394 -35.60 64.71 16.07
C GLY A 394 -36.42 65.43 14.97
N GLY A 395 -37.66 65.08 14.88
CA GLY A 395 -38.65 65.72 14.05
C GLY A 395 -39.86 64.85 13.80
N GLU A 396 -40.82 65.12 14.54
CA GLU A 396 -42.23 64.77 14.51
C GLU A 396 -42.91 64.79 13.12
N ASP A 397 -44.02 64.14 13.09
CA ASP A 397 -45.25 64.35 12.31
C ASP A 397 -45.52 63.49 11.04
N ARG A 398 -46.57 62.79 11.23
CA ARG A 398 -47.71 62.28 10.48
C ARG A 398 -47.74 60.83 10.13
#